data_4564eb6467b830ae22fc86a68feda62e
#
_entry.id   4564eb6467b830ae22fc86a68feda62e
#
_cell.length_a   1.000
_cell.length_b   1.000
_cell.length_c   1.000
_cell.angle_alpha   90.00
_cell.angle_beta   90.00
_cell.angle_gamma   90.00
#
_symmetry.space_group_name_H-M   'P 1'
#
loop_
_entity.id
_entity.type
_entity.pdbx_description
1 polymer ?
#
loop_
_entity_poly.entity_id
_entity_poly.type
_entity_poly.pdbx_seq_one_letter_code
_entity_poly.pdbx_strand_id
1 'polypeptide(L)'
;GSEMCIRDRLILFLGVGETAVYSQQQQRKDTLVVTRDGTGDYRNIQEAVEAVRAFMDYTVTIYIKNGTYKEKLVIPSWVKNVQLVGESAENTIITYDDHANINKMGTFRTYTVKVSGNDITFKDLTIENNAASLGQAVALHTEGDRLMFINCRFLGNQDTIYTGSEGARLLFTNCYIEGTTDFIFGPSTALFEYCELHSKRDSYITAASTPQNIEFGYVFKNCKLTAAPGVKKVYLGRPWRPYAATAFINCEFGNHIRPEGWHNWKNPENEKTARYAEFGNTGEGAKTEGRVAWAEQLTKKEVLKYTPENIFKEDSNWYPYK
;
A
#
# COMPACT_ATOMS: atom_id res chain seq x y z
N GLY A 1 -82.62 27.80 56.39
CA GLY A 1 -81.95 27.44 55.28
C GLY A 1 -80.53 27.85 55.26
N SER A 2 -79.58 27.40 54.94
CA SER A 2 -78.38 27.66 54.20
C SER A 2 -77.29 26.65 54.55
N GLU A 3 -77.08 25.77 53.54
CA GLU A 3 -76.03 24.80 53.58
C GLU A 3 -74.69 25.46 53.35
N MET A 4 -73.67 25.03 54.01
CA MET A 4 -72.33 25.45 53.82
C MET A 4 -71.52 24.23 53.24
N CYS A 5 -71.21 24.38 52.01
CA CYS A 5 -70.48 23.34 51.24
C CYS A 5 -68.98 23.43 51.54
N ILE A 6 -68.40 22.39 52.14
CA ILE A 6 -66.98 22.24 52.38
C ILE A 6 -66.35 21.69 51.09
N ARG A 7 -65.47 22.48 50.46
CA ARG A 7 -64.66 22.02 49.35
C ARG A 7 -63.36 21.47 49.86
N ASP A 8 -63.20 20.17 49.79
CA ASP A 8 -61.92 19.50 49.98
C ASP A 8 -61.06 19.75 48.73
N ARG A 9 -59.93 20.41 48.94
CA ARG A 9 -58.87 20.58 47.91
C ARG A 9 -57.95 19.36 48.03
N LEU A 10 -58.10 18.42 47.07
CA LEU A 10 -57.10 17.41 46.81
C LEU A 10 -55.90 18.06 46.14
N ILE A 11 -54.75 18.13 46.80
CA ILE A 11 -53.46 18.55 46.22
C ILE A 11 -52.85 17.30 45.63
N LEU A 12 -52.94 17.18 44.30
CA LEU A 12 -52.16 16.18 43.59
C LEU A 12 -50.72 16.67 43.48
N PHE A 13 -49.78 16.02 44.16
CA PHE A 13 -48.37 16.14 43.90
C PHE A 13 -48.02 15.32 42.62
N LEU A 14 -47.92 15.99 41.49
CA LEU A 14 -47.25 15.45 40.31
C LEU A 14 -45.76 15.45 40.58
N GLY A 15 -45.22 14.34 41.00
CA GLY A 15 -43.78 14.09 41.02
C GLY A 15 -43.28 14.00 39.57
N VAL A 16 -42.66 15.08 39.08
CA VAL A 16 -41.88 15.03 37.83
C VAL A 16 -40.62 14.23 38.15
N GLY A 17 -40.67 12.93 37.84
CA GLY A 17 -39.48 12.11 37.82
C GLY A 17 -38.56 12.60 36.71
N GLU A 18 -37.49 13.31 37.03
CA GLU A 18 -36.37 13.53 36.15
C GLU A 18 -35.75 12.14 35.84
N THR A 19 -36.12 11.56 34.73
CA THR A 19 -35.34 10.46 34.15
C THR A 19 -34.03 11.07 33.65
N ALA A 20 -33.00 11.00 34.49
CA ALA A 20 -31.65 11.25 34.07
C ALA A 20 -31.31 10.24 33.01
N VAL A 21 -31.38 10.65 31.76
CA VAL A 21 -30.82 9.92 30.62
C VAL A 21 -29.31 10.00 30.79
N TYR A 22 -28.74 9.03 31.46
CA TYR A 22 -27.32 8.76 31.41
C TYR A 22 -26.98 8.36 29.98
N SER A 23 -26.64 9.33 29.13
CA SER A 23 -25.88 9.04 27.93
C SER A 23 -24.54 8.49 28.42
N GLN A 24 -24.41 7.17 28.44
CA GLN A 24 -23.08 6.57 28.48
C GLN A 24 -22.38 7.07 27.22
N GLN A 25 -21.59 8.12 27.35
CA GLN A 25 -20.55 8.41 26.37
C GLN A 25 -19.64 7.20 26.39
N GLN A 26 -19.91 6.29 25.44
CA GLN A 26 -19.04 5.15 25.23
C GLN A 26 -17.66 5.73 24.94
N GLN A 27 -16.73 5.54 25.89
CA GLN A 27 -15.39 6.10 25.81
C GLN A 27 -14.79 5.63 24.48
N ARG A 28 -14.48 6.57 23.60
CA ARG A 28 -13.96 6.28 22.26
C ARG A 28 -12.68 5.46 22.38
N LYS A 29 -12.65 4.27 21.80
CA LYS A 29 -11.47 3.42 21.77
C LYS A 29 -10.70 3.71 20.49
N ASP A 30 -9.60 4.44 20.58
CA ASP A 30 -8.78 4.81 19.43
C ASP A 30 -7.72 3.75 19.08
N THR A 31 -7.60 2.69 19.91
CA THR A 31 -6.71 1.55 19.65
C THR A 31 -7.46 0.24 19.81
N LEU A 32 -7.43 -0.59 18.78
CA LEU A 32 -7.96 -1.95 18.75
C LEU A 32 -6.80 -2.94 18.72
N VAL A 33 -6.82 -3.95 19.58
CA VAL A 33 -5.73 -4.92 19.70
C VAL A 33 -6.15 -6.25 19.11
N VAL A 34 -5.37 -6.75 18.14
CA VAL A 34 -5.59 -8.06 17.51
C VAL A 34 -4.55 -9.06 17.99
N THR A 35 -5.02 -10.22 18.51
CA THR A 35 -4.14 -11.30 18.96
C THR A 35 -4.71 -12.67 18.55
N ARG A 36 -3.85 -13.57 18.10
CA ARG A 36 -4.27 -14.92 17.69
C ARG A 36 -4.81 -15.76 18.86
N ASP A 37 -4.30 -15.55 20.05
CA ASP A 37 -4.72 -16.29 21.26
C ASP A 37 -6.04 -15.78 21.87
N GLY A 38 -6.54 -14.61 21.38
CA GLY A 38 -7.79 -13.99 21.84
C GLY A 38 -7.66 -13.22 23.14
N THR A 39 -6.45 -12.86 23.55
CA THR A 39 -6.22 -11.95 24.71
C THR A 39 -6.42 -10.47 24.36
N GLY A 40 -6.48 -10.13 23.05
CA GLY A 40 -6.83 -8.82 22.54
C GLY A 40 -8.33 -8.60 22.37
N ASP A 41 -8.69 -7.54 21.66
CA ASP A 41 -10.07 -7.21 21.33
C ASP A 41 -10.64 -8.12 20.25
N TYR A 42 -9.79 -8.55 19.30
CA TYR A 42 -10.15 -9.34 18.14
C TYR A 42 -9.12 -10.45 17.89
N ARG A 43 -9.56 -11.53 17.26
CA ARG A 43 -8.69 -12.64 16.84
C ARG A 43 -8.22 -12.52 15.39
N ASN A 44 -8.99 -11.85 14.57
CA ASN A 44 -8.75 -11.62 13.15
C ASN A 44 -8.63 -10.12 12.87
N ILE A 45 -7.82 -9.76 11.90
CA ILE A 45 -7.59 -8.36 11.54
C ILE A 45 -8.84 -7.81 10.83
N GLN A 46 -9.52 -8.64 10.01
CA GLN A 46 -10.73 -8.23 9.31
C GLN A 46 -11.84 -7.81 10.30
N GLU A 47 -12.04 -8.52 11.42
CA GLU A 47 -12.99 -8.15 12.45
C GLU A 47 -12.68 -6.78 13.07
N ALA A 48 -11.40 -6.49 13.30
CA ALA A 48 -10.98 -5.18 13.81
C ALA A 48 -11.24 -4.06 12.79
N VAL A 49 -11.01 -4.29 11.49
CA VAL A 49 -11.33 -3.35 10.41
C VAL A 49 -12.84 -3.09 10.32
N GLU A 50 -13.66 -4.13 10.44
CA GLU A 50 -15.13 -4.02 10.40
C GLU A 50 -15.71 -3.28 11.63
N ALA A 51 -15.02 -3.30 12.76
CA ALA A 51 -15.39 -2.54 13.96
C ALA A 51 -15.07 -1.03 13.84
N VAL A 52 -14.24 -0.62 12.86
CA VAL A 52 -13.95 0.78 12.61
C VAL A 52 -15.17 1.48 12.01
N ARG A 53 -15.55 2.62 12.60
CA ARG A 53 -16.67 3.42 12.07
C ARG A 53 -16.34 3.99 10.69
N ALA A 54 -17.35 4.07 9.84
CA ALA A 54 -17.21 4.68 8.52
C ALA A 54 -16.93 6.19 8.61
N PHE A 55 -16.15 6.71 7.67
CA PHE A 55 -15.90 8.15 7.43
C PHE A 55 -15.37 8.95 8.64
N MET A 56 -14.51 8.32 9.45
CA MET A 56 -13.92 9.00 10.61
C MET A 56 -13.04 10.19 10.21
N ASP A 57 -13.05 11.22 11.06
CA ASP A 57 -12.18 12.41 11.01
C ASP A 57 -11.00 12.33 12.01
N TYR A 58 -10.83 11.20 12.66
CA TYR A 58 -9.77 10.91 13.62
C TYR A 58 -9.08 9.58 13.28
N THR A 59 -7.89 9.37 13.79
CA THR A 59 -7.11 8.17 13.54
C THR A 59 -7.49 7.05 14.52
N VAL A 60 -7.70 5.84 14.00
CA VAL A 60 -7.78 4.60 14.79
C VAL A 60 -6.55 3.75 14.50
N THR A 61 -5.94 3.23 15.54
CA THR A 61 -4.83 2.27 15.45
C THR A 61 -5.34 0.85 15.66
N ILE A 62 -5.10 -0.02 14.69
CA ILE A 62 -5.25 -1.47 14.84
C ILE A 62 -3.86 -2.03 15.13
N TYR A 63 -3.61 -2.37 16.40
CA TYR A 63 -2.34 -2.94 16.84
C TYR A 63 -2.39 -4.45 16.76
N ILE A 64 -1.51 -5.05 15.96
CA ILE A 64 -1.52 -6.45 15.61
C ILE A 64 -0.31 -7.14 16.26
N LYS A 65 -0.57 -8.05 17.18
CA LYS A 65 0.46 -8.83 17.84
C LYS A 65 1.13 -9.82 16.88
N ASN A 66 2.36 -10.21 17.19
CA ASN A 66 3.09 -11.23 16.45
C ASN A 66 2.24 -12.49 16.25
N GLY A 67 2.29 -13.03 15.04
CA GLY A 67 1.54 -14.21 14.62
C GLY A 67 1.33 -14.24 13.12
N THR A 68 0.94 -15.41 12.64
CA THR A 68 0.55 -15.59 11.22
C THR A 68 -0.96 -15.55 11.11
N TYR A 69 -1.47 -14.54 10.43
CA TYR A 69 -2.89 -14.28 10.17
C TYR A 69 -3.20 -14.73 8.73
N LYS A 70 -3.70 -15.97 8.59
CA LYS A 70 -4.11 -16.48 7.28
C LYS A 70 -5.53 -16.01 6.97
N GLU A 71 -5.64 -14.85 6.36
CA GLU A 71 -6.92 -14.22 5.99
C GLU A 71 -6.77 -13.32 4.77
N LYS A 72 -7.85 -13.13 4.04
CA LYS A 72 -7.94 -12.08 3.00
C LYS A 72 -8.49 -10.83 3.66
N LEU A 73 -7.64 -9.82 3.79
CA LEU A 73 -8.01 -8.56 4.42
C LEU A 73 -8.54 -7.57 3.39
N VAL A 74 -9.71 -7.00 3.65
CA VAL A 74 -10.31 -5.94 2.81
C VAL A 74 -10.55 -4.71 3.67
N ILE A 75 -9.94 -3.58 3.29
CA ILE A 75 -10.22 -2.26 3.85
C ILE A 75 -11.09 -1.51 2.86
N PRO A 76 -12.41 -1.40 3.12
CA PRO A 76 -13.35 -0.81 2.17
C PRO A 76 -13.22 0.73 2.08
N SER A 77 -13.77 1.33 1.04
CA SER A 77 -13.60 2.76 0.72
C SER A 77 -14.17 3.72 1.78
N TRP A 78 -15.08 3.29 2.61
CA TRP A 78 -15.63 4.09 3.72
C TRP A 78 -14.79 4.04 5.01
N VAL A 79 -13.79 3.17 5.08
CA VAL A 79 -12.80 3.15 6.17
C VAL A 79 -11.64 4.05 5.77
N LYS A 80 -11.36 5.05 6.59
CA LYS A 80 -10.26 6.01 6.40
C LYS A 80 -9.62 6.38 7.73
N ASN A 81 -8.43 6.99 7.69
CA ASN A 81 -7.68 7.40 8.88
C ASN A 81 -7.38 6.22 9.82
N VAL A 82 -6.92 5.10 9.27
CA VAL A 82 -6.57 3.90 10.05
C VAL A 82 -5.09 3.60 9.92
N GLN A 83 -4.48 3.24 11.04
CA GLN A 83 -3.12 2.71 11.08
C GLN A 83 -3.16 1.24 11.50
N LEU A 84 -2.65 0.35 10.66
CA LEU A 84 -2.41 -1.04 11.00
C LEU A 84 -0.94 -1.18 11.40
N VAL A 85 -0.69 -1.46 12.67
CA VAL A 85 0.65 -1.50 13.24
C VAL A 85 0.94 -2.89 13.77
N GLY A 86 1.89 -3.57 13.16
CA GLY A 86 2.40 -4.85 13.65
C GLY A 86 3.33 -4.68 14.84
N GLU A 87 3.44 -5.71 15.65
CA GLU A 87 4.40 -5.74 16.76
C GLU A 87 5.85 -5.84 16.26
N SER A 88 6.07 -6.53 15.15
CA SER A 88 7.35 -6.54 14.40
C SER A 88 7.12 -6.91 12.93
N ALA A 89 7.94 -6.34 12.05
CA ALA A 89 7.81 -6.55 10.60
C ALA A 89 7.96 -8.03 10.22
N GLU A 90 8.86 -8.77 10.87
CA GLU A 90 9.17 -10.16 10.55
C GLU A 90 8.16 -11.16 11.10
N ASN A 91 7.51 -10.85 12.22
CA ASN A 91 6.70 -11.83 12.96
C ASN A 91 5.20 -11.50 12.97
N THR A 92 4.78 -10.32 12.48
CA THR A 92 3.37 -9.99 12.25
C THR A 92 3.07 -10.20 10.78
N ILE A 93 2.51 -11.37 10.41
CA ILE A 93 2.40 -11.81 9.02
C ILE A 93 0.94 -11.95 8.64
N ILE A 94 0.50 -11.18 7.64
CA ILE A 94 -0.80 -11.34 6.97
C ILE A 94 -0.54 -12.14 5.70
N THR A 95 -1.08 -13.34 5.56
CA THR A 95 -0.77 -14.23 4.46
C THR A 95 -2.03 -14.87 3.86
N TYR A 96 -1.98 -15.13 2.55
CA TYR A 96 -2.94 -15.97 1.83
C TYR A 96 -2.26 -16.64 0.64
N ASP A 97 -2.97 -17.54 -0.06
CA ASP A 97 -2.39 -18.41 -1.08
C ASP A 97 -3.20 -18.50 -2.39
N ASP A 98 -4.03 -17.51 -2.68
CA ASP A 98 -4.76 -17.43 -3.96
C ASP A 98 -3.82 -17.08 -5.12
N HIS A 99 -4.04 -17.72 -6.27
CA HIS A 99 -3.36 -17.40 -7.54
C HIS A 99 -4.35 -17.39 -8.72
N ALA A 100 -4.02 -16.70 -9.79
CA ALA A 100 -4.94 -16.41 -10.89
C ALA A 100 -5.59 -17.64 -11.54
N ASN A 101 -4.93 -18.81 -11.48
CA ASN A 101 -5.40 -20.05 -12.09
C ASN A 101 -6.41 -20.83 -11.21
N ILE A 102 -6.60 -20.48 -9.94
CA ILE A 102 -7.62 -21.10 -9.10
C ILE A 102 -9.00 -20.70 -9.67
N ASN A 103 -9.74 -21.67 -10.17
CA ASN A 103 -11.07 -21.45 -10.75
C ASN A 103 -11.14 -20.28 -11.76
N LYS A 104 -10.05 -20.01 -12.45
CA LYS A 104 -9.91 -18.88 -13.41
C LYS A 104 -10.26 -17.52 -12.78
N MET A 105 -9.94 -17.32 -11.51
CA MET A 105 -10.34 -16.09 -10.80
C MET A 105 -9.66 -14.82 -11.36
N GLY A 106 -8.52 -14.96 -12.04
CA GLY A 106 -7.75 -13.85 -12.58
C GLY A 106 -6.98 -13.07 -11.53
N THR A 107 -6.03 -12.24 -11.96
CA THR A 107 -5.04 -11.55 -11.11
C THR A 107 -5.67 -10.73 -9.97
N PHE A 108 -6.66 -9.90 -10.28
CA PHE A 108 -7.16 -8.87 -9.35
C PHE A 108 -8.00 -9.41 -8.18
N ARG A 109 -8.28 -10.68 -8.14
CA ARG A 109 -8.97 -11.35 -7.03
C ARG A 109 -8.06 -12.17 -6.14
N THR A 110 -6.77 -12.25 -6.47
CA THR A 110 -5.80 -13.08 -5.74
C THR A 110 -5.20 -12.41 -4.51
N TYR A 111 -5.51 -11.15 -4.25
CA TYR A 111 -4.91 -10.36 -3.18
C TYR A 111 -5.00 -11.03 -1.80
N THR A 112 -3.96 -10.85 -1.02
CA THR A 112 -4.00 -11.10 0.42
C THR A 112 -4.62 -9.89 1.12
N VAL A 113 -4.13 -8.67 0.82
CA VAL A 113 -4.67 -7.43 1.37
C VAL A 113 -5.16 -6.54 0.24
N LYS A 114 -6.42 -6.08 0.32
CA LYS A 114 -6.99 -5.06 -0.57
C LYS A 114 -7.34 -3.81 0.22
N VAL A 115 -6.87 -2.65 -0.27
CA VAL A 115 -7.07 -1.35 0.37
C VAL A 115 -7.79 -0.41 -0.59
N SER A 116 -9.08 -0.16 -0.34
CA SER A 116 -9.88 0.82 -1.11
C SER A 116 -10.13 2.11 -0.30
N GLY A 117 -9.84 2.11 1.00
CA GLY A 117 -9.92 3.29 1.87
C GLY A 117 -8.75 4.25 1.66
N ASN A 118 -8.97 5.52 1.98
CA ASN A 118 -7.95 6.58 1.92
C ASN A 118 -7.31 6.83 3.29
N ASP A 119 -6.13 7.45 3.29
CA ASP A 119 -5.44 7.83 4.54
C ASP A 119 -5.17 6.62 5.45
N ILE A 120 -4.69 5.53 4.84
CA ILE A 120 -4.37 4.28 5.54
C ILE A 120 -2.86 4.11 5.64
N THR A 121 -2.39 3.78 6.84
CA THR A 121 -0.99 3.49 7.10
C THR A 121 -0.81 2.03 7.54
N PHE A 122 0.15 1.35 6.93
CA PHE A 122 0.65 0.06 7.39
C PHE A 122 2.06 0.25 7.94
N LYS A 123 2.33 -0.33 9.08
CA LYS A 123 3.63 -0.19 9.73
C LYS A 123 4.06 -1.47 10.44
N ASP A 124 5.35 -1.80 10.34
CA ASP A 124 6.01 -2.90 11.07
C ASP A 124 5.31 -4.27 10.90
N LEU A 125 4.95 -4.65 9.67
CA LEU A 125 4.29 -5.93 9.37
C LEU A 125 4.67 -6.49 8.00
N THR A 126 4.40 -7.77 7.81
CA THR A 126 4.55 -8.49 6.53
C THR A 126 3.19 -8.74 5.88
N ILE A 127 3.09 -8.45 4.58
CA ILE A 127 1.98 -8.85 3.71
C ILE A 127 2.54 -9.85 2.70
N GLU A 128 2.01 -11.05 2.68
CA GLU A 128 2.50 -12.15 1.88
C GLU A 128 1.39 -12.77 1.03
N ASN A 129 1.67 -13.04 -0.24
CA ASN A 129 0.95 -14.08 -0.96
C ASN A 129 1.90 -15.27 -1.13
N ASN A 130 1.65 -16.36 -0.40
CA ASN A 130 2.54 -17.51 -0.37
C ASN A 130 2.17 -18.60 -1.38
N ALA A 131 1.33 -18.29 -2.37
CA ALA A 131 1.10 -19.19 -3.49
C ALA A 131 2.43 -19.54 -4.17
N ALA A 132 2.60 -20.81 -4.50
CA ALA A 132 3.71 -21.22 -5.34
C ALA A 132 3.67 -20.47 -6.70
N SER A 133 4.78 -20.50 -7.47
CA SER A 133 4.84 -19.82 -8.79
C SER A 133 3.90 -20.46 -9.82
N LEU A 134 2.60 -20.42 -9.54
CA LEU A 134 1.53 -21.04 -10.35
C LEU A 134 0.78 -20.02 -11.23
N GLY A 135 1.22 -18.78 -11.25
CA GLY A 135 0.61 -17.67 -11.98
C GLY A 135 0.70 -16.38 -11.17
N GLN A 136 -0.06 -15.36 -11.59
CA GLN A 136 -0.16 -14.10 -10.87
C GLN A 136 -0.77 -14.32 -9.49
N ALA A 137 -0.18 -13.70 -8.46
CA ALA A 137 -0.57 -13.87 -7.07
C ALA A 137 -0.23 -12.61 -6.27
N VAL A 138 -1.23 -11.75 -6.10
CA VAL A 138 -1.07 -10.42 -5.50
C VAL A 138 -1.02 -10.52 -3.98
N ALA A 139 0.01 -9.97 -3.35
CA ALA A 139 0.04 -9.79 -1.91
C ALA A 139 -0.73 -8.52 -1.51
N LEU A 140 -0.40 -7.38 -2.11
CA LEU A 140 -1.04 -6.08 -1.85
C LEU A 140 -1.75 -5.55 -3.10
N HIS A 141 -3.03 -5.23 -2.99
CA HIS A 141 -3.85 -4.55 -3.99
C HIS A 141 -4.36 -3.22 -3.41
N THR A 142 -3.97 -2.09 -3.99
CA THR A 142 -4.40 -0.77 -3.54
C THR A 142 -5.35 -0.12 -4.54
N GLU A 143 -6.38 0.55 -4.04
CA GLU A 143 -7.29 1.42 -4.81
C GLU A 143 -7.49 2.78 -4.12
N GLY A 144 -7.11 2.89 -2.85
CA GLY A 144 -7.18 4.13 -2.07
C GLY A 144 -6.06 5.11 -2.39
N ASP A 145 -6.25 6.35 -1.99
CA ASP A 145 -5.30 7.45 -2.08
C ASP A 145 -4.65 7.77 -0.73
N ARG A 146 -3.44 8.31 -0.73
CA ARG A 146 -2.64 8.65 0.46
C ARG A 146 -2.41 7.45 1.37
N LEU A 147 -1.87 6.39 0.77
CA LEU A 147 -1.52 5.17 1.49
C LEU A 147 -0.03 5.19 1.84
N MET A 148 0.30 4.83 3.07
CA MET A 148 1.67 4.75 3.56
C MET A 148 2.00 3.33 4.03
N PHE A 149 3.18 2.88 3.64
CA PHE A 149 3.75 1.60 4.06
C PHE A 149 5.14 1.88 4.63
N ILE A 150 5.29 1.68 5.93
CA ILE A 150 6.50 2.04 6.70
C ILE A 150 7.08 0.79 7.33
N ASN A 151 8.33 0.47 7.02
CA ASN A 151 9.02 -0.72 7.56
C ASN A 151 8.19 -2.01 7.38
N CYS A 152 7.58 -2.18 6.20
CA CYS A 152 6.78 -3.35 5.85
C CYS A 152 7.55 -4.30 4.93
N ARG A 153 7.14 -5.56 4.92
CA ARG A 153 7.66 -6.56 4.00
C ARG A 153 6.55 -7.05 3.08
N PHE A 154 6.83 -7.09 1.77
CA PHE A 154 5.92 -7.59 0.76
C PHE A 154 6.55 -8.82 0.10
N LEU A 155 5.97 -9.98 0.40
CA LEU A 155 6.51 -11.26 -0.04
C LEU A 155 5.57 -11.89 -1.08
N GLY A 156 6.11 -12.25 -2.23
CA GLY A 156 5.33 -12.84 -3.30
C GLY A 156 6.18 -13.39 -4.44
N ASN A 157 5.55 -13.64 -5.55
CA ASN A 157 6.17 -14.10 -6.78
C ASN A 157 5.81 -13.17 -7.95
N GLN A 158 5.02 -13.62 -8.94
CA GLN A 158 4.56 -12.75 -10.00
C GLN A 158 3.45 -11.83 -9.49
N ASP A 159 3.54 -10.52 -9.79
CA ASP A 159 2.51 -9.52 -9.49
C ASP A 159 2.33 -9.26 -7.96
N THR A 160 3.40 -9.16 -7.18
CA THR A 160 3.34 -9.03 -5.71
C THR A 160 2.54 -7.79 -5.26
N ILE A 161 2.79 -6.60 -5.84
CA ILE A 161 2.10 -5.34 -5.48
C ILE A 161 1.38 -4.79 -6.70
N TYR A 162 0.05 -4.68 -6.61
CA TYR A 162 -0.79 -3.96 -7.57
C TYR A 162 -1.23 -2.61 -7.02
N THR A 163 -0.91 -1.53 -7.76
CA THR A 163 -1.28 -0.15 -7.43
C THR A 163 -2.40 0.31 -8.36
N GLY A 164 -3.67 0.10 -7.96
CA GLY A 164 -4.81 0.00 -8.87
C GLY A 164 -5.45 1.30 -9.37
N SER A 165 -5.30 2.42 -8.67
CA SER A 165 -6.01 3.65 -9.03
C SER A 165 -5.14 4.67 -9.72
N GLU A 166 -5.62 5.22 -10.84
CA GLU A 166 -4.95 6.30 -11.57
C GLU A 166 -4.87 7.56 -10.70
N GLY A 167 -3.67 8.11 -10.55
CA GLY A 167 -3.43 9.33 -9.77
C GLY A 167 -3.50 9.15 -8.25
N ALA A 168 -3.79 7.96 -7.73
CA ALA A 168 -3.63 7.67 -6.31
C ALA A 168 -2.16 7.78 -5.89
N ARG A 169 -1.93 8.23 -4.67
CA ARG A 169 -0.61 8.55 -4.12
C ARG A 169 -0.24 7.55 -3.04
N LEU A 170 0.92 6.94 -3.21
CA LEU A 170 1.41 5.87 -2.36
C LEU A 170 2.84 6.18 -1.91
N LEU A 171 3.13 5.94 -0.63
CA LEU A 171 4.48 6.02 -0.08
C LEU A 171 4.89 4.67 0.49
N PHE A 172 6.03 4.18 0.04
CA PHE A 172 6.72 3.03 0.63
C PHE A 172 8.08 3.51 1.16
N THR A 173 8.32 3.34 2.45
CA THR A 173 9.60 3.74 3.05
C THR A 173 10.17 2.65 3.95
N ASN A 174 11.47 2.39 3.82
CA ASN A 174 12.18 1.31 4.53
C ASN A 174 11.52 -0.07 4.35
N CYS A 175 10.93 -0.35 3.20
CA CYS A 175 10.25 -1.61 2.93
C CYS A 175 11.16 -2.63 2.25
N TYR A 176 10.92 -3.91 2.51
CA TYR A 176 11.45 -5.03 1.75
C TYR A 176 10.38 -5.56 0.80
N ILE A 177 10.69 -5.63 -0.49
CA ILE A 177 9.74 -6.03 -1.54
C ILE A 177 10.40 -7.11 -2.40
N GLU A 178 9.82 -8.29 -2.47
CA GLU A 178 10.34 -9.37 -3.31
C GLU A 178 9.33 -9.90 -4.32
N GLY A 179 9.85 -10.42 -5.41
CA GLY A 179 9.02 -11.10 -6.41
C GLY A 179 9.82 -11.68 -7.57
N THR A 180 9.11 -12.19 -8.55
CA THR A 180 9.70 -12.79 -9.75
C THR A 180 9.50 -11.93 -10.99
N THR A 181 8.25 -11.66 -11.37
CA THR A 181 7.88 -10.98 -12.62
C THR A 181 6.90 -9.86 -12.32
N ASP A 182 7.18 -8.65 -12.83
CA ASP A 182 6.28 -7.49 -12.72
C ASP A 182 5.79 -7.28 -11.27
N PHE A 183 6.69 -7.49 -10.30
CA PHE A 183 6.27 -7.61 -8.92
C PHE A 183 5.86 -6.27 -8.27
N ILE A 184 5.99 -5.14 -9.02
CA ILE A 184 5.37 -3.85 -8.73
C ILE A 184 4.70 -3.38 -10.02
N PHE A 185 3.37 -3.32 -10.05
CA PHE A 185 2.66 -2.99 -11.29
C PHE A 185 1.39 -2.16 -11.03
N GLY A 186 0.96 -1.38 -12.02
CA GLY A 186 -0.25 -0.57 -11.97
C GLY A 186 -0.08 0.90 -12.36
N PRO A 187 -1.16 1.71 -12.27
CA PRO A 187 -1.21 3.08 -12.79
C PRO A 187 -0.91 4.18 -11.77
N SER A 188 -0.82 3.89 -10.46
CA SER A 188 -0.71 4.92 -9.42
C SER A 188 0.61 5.67 -9.44
N THR A 189 0.65 6.83 -8.78
CA THR A 189 1.88 7.52 -8.41
C THR A 189 2.40 6.95 -7.10
N ALA A 190 3.58 6.33 -7.11
CA ALA A 190 4.17 5.72 -5.91
C ALA A 190 5.63 6.14 -5.74
N LEU A 191 5.94 6.66 -4.54
CA LEU A 191 7.30 6.95 -4.11
C LEU A 191 7.80 5.81 -3.22
N PHE A 192 8.94 5.24 -3.60
CA PHE A 192 9.66 4.24 -2.83
C PHE A 192 10.96 4.85 -2.33
N GLU A 193 11.14 4.96 -1.02
CA GLU A 193 12.35 5.50 -0.42
C GLU A 193 13.01 4.51 0.51
N TYR A 194 14.32 4.33 0.37
CA TYR A 194 15.12 3.43 1.20
C TYR A 194 14.60 1.98 1.23
N CYS A 195 13.97 1.54 0.14
CA CYS A 195 13.43 0.18 0.03
C CYS A 195 14.48 -0.78 -0.55
N GLU A 196 14.38 -2.06 -0.17
CA GLU A 196 15.06 -3.14 -0.85
C GLU A 196 14.11 -3.84 -1.81
N LEU A 197 14.52 -3.95 -3.09
CA LEU A 197 13.79 -4.66 -4.15
C LEU A 197 14.54 -5.95 -4.47
N HIS A 198 13.98 -7.10 -4.10
CA HIS A 198 14.63 -8.39 -4.22
C HIS A 198 14.07 -9.24 -5.34
N SER A 199 14.85 -9.44 -6.40
CA SER A 199 14.47 -10.26 -7.55
C SER A 199 14.75 -11.74 -7.30
N LYS A 200 13.69 -12.55 -7.32
CA LYS A 200 13.78 -14.01 -7.10
C LYS A 200 14.05 -14.81 -8.37
N ARG A 201 13.93 -14.19 -9.54
CA ARG A 201 14.12 -14.83 -10.86
C ARG A 201 14.53 -13.80 -11.91
N ASP A 202 15.19 -14.26 -12.97
CA ASP A 202 15.44 -13.48 -14.18
C ASP A 202 14.12 -13.04 -14.82
N SER A 203 13.74 -11.76 -14.68
CA SER A 203 12.50 -11.21 -15.21
C SER A 203 12.47 -9.67 -15.11
N TYR A 204 11.38 -9.09 -14.61
CA TYR A 204 11.13 -7.65 -14.58
C TYR A 204 10.73 -7.21 -13.16
N ILE A 205 11.25 -6.07 -12.69
CA ILE A 205 10.88 -5.48 -11.41
C ILE A 205 9.52 -4.78 -11.54
N THR A 206 9.40 -3.82 -12.47
CA THR A 206 8.22 -3.00 -12.61
C THR A 206 7.46 -3.23 -13.92
N ALA A 207 6.13 -3.07 -13.85
CA ALA A 207 5.23 -3.00 -15.00
C ALA A 207 4.25 -1.83 -14.80
N ALA A 208 4.73 -0.61 -14.95
CA ALA A 208 3.92 0.58 -14.80
C ALA A 208 2.89 0.73 -15.92
N SER A 209 1.75 1.33 -15.59
CA SER A 209 0.70 1.70 -16.56
C SER A 209 0.22 3.13 -16.35
N THR A 210 1.13 4.02 -15.97
CA THR A 210 0.87 5.43 -15.68
C THR A 210 0.14 6.11 -16.84
N PRO A 211 -0.99 6.78 -16.62
CA PRO A 211 -1.70 7.53 -17.67
C PRO A 211 -0.88 8.68 -18.24
N GLN A 212 -1.23 9.10 -19.47
CA GLN A 212 -0.52 10.18 -20.17
C GLN A 212 -0.53 11.51 -19.40
N ASN A 213 -1.63 11.83 -18.76
CA ASN A 213 -1.86 13.08 -18.02
C ASN A 213 -1.29 13.07 -16.58
N ILE A 214 -0.73 11.97 -16.13
CA ILE A 214 -0.07 11.83 -14.82
C ILE A 214 1.44 11.93 -15.01
N GLU A 215 2.07 12.92 -14.42
CA GLU A 215 3.50 13.19 -14.62
C GLU A 215 4.38 12.11 -14.00
N PHE A 216 4.14 11.75 -12.73
CA PHE A 216 4.93 10.77 -12.01
C PHE A 216 4.19 9.44 -11.86
N GLY A 217 4.82 8.34 -12.28
CA GLY A 217 4.40 6.99 -11.97
C GLY A 217 5.17 6.45 -10.77
N TYR A 218 6.04 5.49 -10.98
CA TYR A 218 6.90 4.96 -9.91
C TYR A 218 8.20 5.76 -9.81
N VAL A 219 8.51 6.18 -8.60
CA VAL A 219 9.78 6.87 -8.29
C VAL A 219 10.49 6.12 -7.17
N PHE A 220 11.65 5.55 -7.47
CA PHE A 220 12.51 4.87 -6.51
C PHE A 220 13.67 5.80 -6.14
N LYS A 221 13.83 6.10 -4.86
CA LYS A 221 14.92 6.95 -4.35
C LYS A 221 15.68 6.24 -3.25
N ASN A 222 17.01 6.24 -3.37
CA ASN A 222 17.90 5.64 -2.38
C ASN A 222 17.58 4.16 -2.08
N CYS A 223 17.05 3.44 -3.07
CA CYS A 223 16.67 2.03 -2.94
C CYS A 223 17.84 1.12 -3.29
N LYS A 224 17.78 -0.12 -2.79
CA LYS A 224 18.74 -1.17 -3.10
C LYS A 224 18.08 -2.27 -3.91
N LEU A 225 18.68 -2.64 -5.05
CA LEU A 225 18.21 -3.72 -5.91
C LEU A 225 19.11 -4.94 -5.68
N THR A 226 18.53 -6.01 -5.13
CA THR A 226 19.19 -7.26 -4.81
C THR A 226 18.57 -8.44 -5.56
N ALA A 227 19.20 -9.58 -5.52
CA ALA A 227 18.67 -10.78 -6.17
C ALA A 227 19.07 -12.07 -5.45
N ALA A 228 18.24 -13.10 -5.65
CA ALA A 228 18.54 -14.45 -5.19
C ALA A 228 19.78 -15.02 -5.90
N PRO A 229 20.50 -15.96 -5.27
CA PRO A 229 21.66 -16.61 -5.89
C PRO A 229 21.32 -17.17 -7.27
N GLY A 230 22.17 -16.85 -8.26
CA GLY A 230 22.02 -17.34 -9.65
C GLY A 230 21.15 -16.45 -10.55
N VAL A 231 20.43 -15.48 -10.03
CA VAL A 231 19.70 -14.47 -10.82
C VAL A 231 20.67 -13.47 -11.43
N LYS A 232 20.60 -13.24 -12.76
CA LYS A 232 21.58 -12.42 -13.49
C LYS A 232 21.02 -11.57 -14.61
N LYS A 233 19.73 -11.69 -14.94
CA LYS A 233 19.13 -11.09 -16.15
C LYS A 233 17.80 -10.41 -15.82
N VAL A 234 17.83 -9.41 -14.95
CA VAL A 234 16.63 -8.67 -14.53
C VAL A 234 16.56 -7.33 -15.23
N TYR A 235 15.39 -6.97 -15.74
CA TYR A 235 15.09 -5.63 -16.21
C TYR A 235 14.53 -4.77 -15.07
N LEU A 236 14.85 -3.48 -15.06
CA LEU A 236 14.26 -2.48 -14.15
C LEU A 236 12.74 -2.38 -14.34
N GLY A 237 12.29 -2.55 -15.58
CA GLY A 237 10.86 -2.58 -15.88
C GLY A 237 10.52 -2.70 -17.36
N ARG A 238 9.22 -2.78 -17.58
CA ARG A 238 8.60 -2.77 -18.91
C ARG A 238 7.24 -2.06 -18.87
N PRO A 239 6.83 -1.31 -19.92
CA PRO A 239 5.58 -0.55 -19.92
C PRO A 239 4.37 -1.48 -20.15
N TRP A 240 3.55 -1.65 -19.13
CA TRP A 240 2.30 -2.40 -19.28
C TRP A 240 1.27 -1.66 -20.16
N ARG A 241 1.34 -0.32 -20.17
CA ARG A 241 0.54 0.54 -21.04
C ARG A 241 1.42 1.64 -21.63
N PRO A 242 0.98 2.29 -22.74
CA PRO A 242 1.62 3.52 -23.19
C PRO A 242 1.73 4.57 -22.07
N TYR A 243 2.75 5.42 -22.16
CA TYR A 243 3.06 6.49 -21.19
C TYR A 243 3.50 6.02 -19.80
N ALA A 244 3.71 4.71 -19.59
CA ALA A 244 4.25 4.19 -18.34
C ALA A 244 5.48 5.00 -17.89
N ALA A 245 5.48 5.42 -16.61
CA ALA A 245 6.54 6.24 -16.04
C ALA A 245 7.20 5.53 -14.85
N THR A 246 8.53 5.41 -14.88
CA THR A 246 9.31 4.84 -13.77
C THR A 246 10.67 5.52 -13.73
N ALA A 247 11.10 5.97 -12.55
CA ALA A 247 12.40 6.58 -12.35
C ALA A 247 13.15 5.91 -11.18
N PHE A 248 14.45 5.67 -11.38
CA PHE A 248 15.36 5.22 -10.31
C PHE A 248 16.41 6.32 -10.06
N ILE A 249 16.48 6.82 -8.82
CA ILE A 249 17.29 7.97 -8.43
C ILE A 249 18.15 7.61 -7.22
N ASN A 250 19.46 7.73 -7.35
CA ASN A 250 20.45 7.44 -6.31
C ASN A 250 20.31 6.03 -5.70
N CYS A 251 19.93 5.04 -6.50
CA CYS A 251 19.76 3.66 -6.09
C CYS A 251 21.06 2.86 -6.25
N GLU A 252 21.19 1.77 -5.49
CA GLU A 252 22.28 0.80 -5.64
C GLU A 252 21.78 -0.42 -6.44
N PHE A 253 22.36 -0.69 -7.60
CA PHE A 253 21.99 -1.79 -8.48
C PHE A 253 23.00 -2.93 -8.39
N GLY A 254 22.51 -4.10 -7.99
CA GLY A 254 23.30 -5.34 -8.07
C GLY A 254 23.62 -5.74 -9.51
N ASN A 255 24.59 -6.62 -9.67
CA ASN A 255 25.08 -7.11 -10.98
C ASN A 255 24.06 -7.96 -11.77
N HIS A 256 22.91 -8.25 -11.19
CA HIS A 256 21.81 -8.95 -11.84
C HIS A 256 21.01 -8.07 -12.81
N ILE A 257 21.15 -6.75 -12.74
CA ILE A 257 20.46 -5.83 -13.66
C ILE A 257 21.13 -5.90 -15.04
N ARG A 258 20.32 -6.13 -16.05
CA ARG A 258 20.77 -6.21 -17.45
C ARG A 258 21.36 -4.89 -17.94
N PRO A 259 22.36 -4.93 -18.83
CA PRO A 259 22.89 -3.72 -19.45
C PRO A 259 21.83 -2.85 -20.14
N GLU A 260 20.85 -3.46 -20.79
CA GLU A 260 19.74 -2.77 -21.45
C GLU A 260 18.85 -1.99 -20.47
N GLY A 261 18.80 -2.38 -19.22
CA GLY A 261 18.01 -1.80 -18.13
C GLY A 261 16.50 -2.00 -18.28
N TRP A 262 15.95 -1.69 -19.46
CA TRP A 262 14.53 -1.64 -19.71
C TRP A 262 14.12 -2.49 -20.91
N HIS A 263 12.85 -2.90 -20.95
CA HIS A 263 12.29 -3.72 -22.02
C HIS A 263 11.00 -3.10 -22.55
N ASN A 264 10.79 -3.11 -23.86
CA ASN A 264 9.67 -2.45 -24.52
C ASN A 264 8.37 -3.29 -24.59
N TRP A 265 8.29 -4.39 -23.86
CA TRP A 265 7.16 -5.36 -23.93
C TRP A 265 6.99 -6.00 -25.31
N LYS A 266 8.06 -6.13 -26.11
CA LYS A 266 8.04 -6.57 -27.51
C LYS A 266 7.14 -5.70 -28.42
N ASN A 267 6.94 -4.44 -28.07
CA ASN A 267 6.18 -3.47 -28.82
C ASN A 267 7.02 -2.17 -28.98
N PRO A 268 7.60 -1.91 -30.17
CA PRO A 268 8.40 -0.71 -30.43
C PRO A 268 7.64 0.61 -30.25
N GLU A 269 6.31 0.64 -30.35
CA GLU A 269 5.52 1.84 -30.10
C GLU A 269 5.62 2.31 -28.64
N ASN A 270 5.85 1.39 -27.72
CA ASN A 270 6.06 1.73 -26.33
C ASN A 270 7.32 2.59 -26.11
N GLU A 271 8.34 2.44 -26.93
CA GLU A 271 9.58 3.22 -26.86
C GLU A 271 9.35 4.72 -27.09
N LYS A 272 8.32 5.07 -27.87
CA LYS A 272 7.95 6.45 -28.19
C LYS A 272 7.22 7.16 -27.05
N THR A 273 6.64 6.41 -26.11
CA THR A 273 5.75 6.95 -25.09
C THR A 273 6.20 6.66 -23.66
N ALA A 274 6.96 5.60 -23.44
CA ALA A 274 7.48 5.26 -22.11
C ALA A 274 8.38 6.39 -21.56
N ARG A 275 8.20 6.71 -20.28
CA ARG A 275 8.90 7.78 -19.56
C ARG A 275 9.77 7.14 -18.48
N TYR A 276 10.81 6.43 -18.92
CA TYR A 276 11.72 5.73 -18.02
C TYR A 276 13.00 6.51 -17.84
N ALA A 277 13.41 6.70 -16.59
CA ALA A 277 14.49 7.59 -16.25
C ALA A 277 15.41 7.03 -15.16
N GLU A 278 16.68 7.41 -15.22
CA GLU A 278 17.71 7.05 -14.25
C GLU A 278 18.56 8.27 -13.89
N PHE A 279 18.99 8.37 -12.61
CA PHE A 279 19.93 9.41 -12.16
C PHE A 279 20.76 8.95 -10.97
N GLY A 280 22.09 9.11 -11.06
CA GLY A 280 22.99 8.95 -9.92
C GLY A 280 23.03 7.55 -9.30
N ASN A 281 22.56 6.54 -10.01
CA ASN A 281 22.57 5.17 -9.53
C ASN A 281 24.00 4.61 -9.48
N THR A 282 24.26 3.70 -8.55
CA THR A 282 25.56 3.10 -8.26
C THR A 282 25.52 1.58 -8.34
N GLY A 283 26.68 0.93 -8.26
CA GLY A 283 26.81 -0.53 -8.34
C GLY A 283 27.02 -1.06 -9.77
N GLU A 284 27.30 -2.35 -9.90
CA GLU A 284 27.66 -2.94 -11.19
C GLU A 284 26.53 -2.90 -12.23
N GLY A 285 25.28 -3.02 -11.78
CA GLY A 285 24.11 -2.95 -12.64
C GLY A 285 23.71 -1.55 -13.08
N ALA A 286 24.34 -0.50 -12.54
CA ALA A 286 24.03 0.89 -12.85
C ALA A 286 24.84 1.48 -14.03
N LYS A 287 25.69 0.68 -14.67
CA LYS A 287 26.43 1.09 -15.86
C LYS A 287 25.47 1.42 -16.99
N THR A 288 25.62 2.59 -17.61
CA THR A 288 24.65 3.13 -18.58
C THR A 288 25.04 2.86 -20.03
N GLU A 289 26.24 2.36 -20.32
CA GLU A 289 26.77 2.15 -21.67
C GLU A 289 25.96 1.16 -22.51
N GLY A 290 25.20 0.31 -21.87
CA GLY A 290 24.34 -0.67 -22.54
C GLY A 290 22.85 -0.34 -22.50
N ARG A 291 22.46 0.79 -21.86
CA ARG A 291 21.05 1.17 -21.70
C ARG A 291 20.37 1.39 -23.05
N VAL A 292 19.10 1.02 -23.14
CA VAL A 292 18.27 1.31 -24.31
C VAL A 292 18.21 2.82 -24.57
N ALA A 293 18.26 3.23 -25.84
CA ALA A 293 18.35 4.66 -26.20
C ALA A 293 17.08 5.48 -25.88
N TRP A 294 15.95 4.82 -25.64
CA TRP A 294 14.68 5.47 -25.30
C TRP A 294 14.46 5.66 -23.78
N ALA A 295 15.38 5.21 -22.95
CA ALA A 295 15.37 5.52 -21.51
C ALA A 295 16.26 6.75 -21.24
N GLU A 296 15.78 7.65 -20.41
CA GLU A 296 16.41 8.93 -20.13
C GLU A 296 17.46 8.82 -19.02
N GLN A 297 18.62 9.42 -19.24
CA GLN A 297 19.59 9.71 -18.19
C GLN A 297 19.39 11.17 -17.77
N LEU A 298 18.75 11.39 -16.59
CA LEU A 298 18.40 12.71 -16.10
C LEU A 298 19.64 13.56 -15.82
N THR A 299 19.57 14.85 -16.12
CA THR A 299 20.56 15.83 -15.70
C THR A 299 20.37 16.24 -14.24
N LYS A 300 21.36 16.90 -13.65
CA LYS A 300 21.28 17.51 -12.31
C LYS A 300 20.11 18.51 -12.18
N LYS A 301 19.70 19.16 -13.27
CA LYS A 301 18.58 20.10 -13.29
C LYS A 301 17.24 19.37 -13.30
N GLU A 302 17.11 18.31 -14.09
CA GLU A 302 15.87 17.55 -14.25
C GLU A 302 15.52 16.75 -12.99
N VAL A 303 16.51 16.18 -12.31
CA VAL A 303 16.26 15.42 -11.07
C VAL A 303 15.68 16.27 -9.95
N LEU A 304 15.88 17.60 -9.96
CA LEU A 304 15.34 18.52 -8.95
C LEU A 304 13.79 18.52 -8.90
N LYS A 305 13.12 18.10 -9.96
CA LYS A 305 11.66 18.00 -9.98
C LYS A 305 11.12 16.77 -9.19
N TYR A 306 11.96 15.79 -8.86
CA TYR A 306 11.55 14.58 -8.16
C TYR A 306 11.56 14.78 -6.63
N THR A 307 10.88 15.81 -6.15
CA THR A 307 10.63 16.04 -4.72
C THR A 307 9.27 15.46 -4.30
N PRO A 308 9.06 15.10 -3.03
CA PRO A 308 7.75 14.63 -2.56
C PRO A 308 6.61 15.61 -2.87
N GLU A 309 6.85 16.92 -2.76
CA GLU A 309 5.87 17.98 -3.05
C GLU A 309 5.41 17.92 -4.51
N ASN A 310 6.33 17.76 -5.45
CA ASN A 310 6.00 17.66 -6.86
C ASN A 310 5.36 16.30 -7.21
N ILE A 311 5.90 15.20 -6.66
CA ILE A 311 5.39 13.85 -6.89
C ILE A 311 3.94 13.75 -6.40
N PHE A 312 3.63 14.32 -5.24
CA PHE A 312 2.32 14.25 -4.62
C PHE A 312 1.43 15.48 -4.86
N LYS A 313 1.83 16.39 -5.79
CA LYS A 313 1.06 17.56 -6.24
C LYS A 313 0.59 18.45 -5.09
N GLU A 314 1.51 19.14 -4.45
CA GLU A 314 1.26 20.17 -3.41
C GLU A 314 0.52 19.67 -2.15
N ASP A 315 -0.26 18.61 -2.22
CA ASP A 315 -0.89 17.98 -1.06
C ASP A 315 0.03 16.93 -0.42
N SER A 316 1.20 17.40 0.01
CA SER A 316 2.18 16.56 0.70
C SER A 316 2.03 16.59 2.24
N ASN A 317 0.90 17.14 2.75
CA ASN A 317 0.68 17.25 4.19
C ASN A 317 0.63 15.90 4.91
N TRP A 318 0.29 14.83 4.20
CA TRP A 318 0.31 13.47 4.69
C TRP A 318 1.71 12.82 4.65
N TYR A 319 2.68 13.42 3.91
CA TYR A 319 4.05 12.92 3.83
C TYR A 319 4.78 13.19 5.17
N PRO A 320 5.28 12.15 5.87
CA PRO A 320 5.71 12.29 7.26
C PRO A 320 7.11 12.92 7.44
N TYR A 321 7.87 13.12 6.37
CA TYR A 321 9.28 13.51 6.43
C TYR A 321 9.53 14.93 5.87
N LYS A 322 8.71 15.88 6.26
CA LYS A 322 8.91 17.31 5.93
C LYS A 322 10.00 17.95 6.76
#